data_c6ba47f32c3c6c8f3eb1e9cc1ab208f2
#
_entry.id   c6ba47f32c3c6c8f3eb1e9cc1ab208f2
#
_cell.length_a   1.000
_cell.length_b   1.000
_cell.length_c   1.000
_cell.angle_alpha   90.00
_cell.angle_beta   90.00
_cell.angle_gamma   90.00
#
_symmetry.space_group_name_H-M   'P 1'
#
loop_
_entity.id
_entity.type
_entity.pdbx_description
1 polymer ?
#
loop_
_entity_poly.entity_id
_entity_poly.type
_entity_poly.pdbx_seq_one_letter_code
_entity_poly.pdbx_strand_id
1 'polypeptide(L)'
;MNKELECCTICPHNCKINRTKNPGRCKSTDKIKIALYSIHNFEEPCISGEKGSGTIFFSNCNMNCVFCQNYEISQLGRGKEITIEELANVMIKQQERNVQNINLVTPTSYALHIVEAIKIARKKGLEIPIVYNTNGYDSVETLKLLEGYVD
;
A
#
# COMPACT_ATOMS: atom_id res chain seq x y z
N MET A 1 11.55 7.65 8.94
CA MET A 1 11.15 6.28 8.52
C MET A 1 11.82 5.17 9.33
N ASN A 2 13.14 5.13 9.50
CA ASN A 2 13.79 4.02 10.20
C ASN A 2 13.38 3.89 11.69
N LYS A 3 13.23 5.00 12.42
CA LYS A 3 12.85 4.97 13.84
C LYS A 3 11.47 4.36 14.08
N GLU A 4 10.50 4.67 13.21
CA GLU A 4 9.14 4.13 13.29
C GLU A 4 9.09 2.62 12.99
N LEU A 5 10.01 2.13 12.16
CA LEU A 5 10.13 0.70 11.87
C LEU A 5 10.93 -0.07 12.92
N GLU A 6 11.79 0.62 13.70
CA GLU A 6 12.52 0.01 14.83
C GLU A 6 11.60 -0.28 16.03
N CYS A 7 10.47 0.40 16.13
CA CYS A 7 9.45 0.17 17.16
C CYS A 7 8.06 0.39 16.54
N CYS A 8 7.56 -0.62 15.81
CA CYS A 8 6.40 -0.48 14.94
C CYS A 8 5.09 -0.19 15.68
N THR A 9 4.51 0.97 15.36
CA THR A 9 3.21 1.44 15.87
C THR A 9 2.25 1.86 14.74
N ILE A 10 2.51 1.41 13.51
CA ILE A 10 1.81 1.84 12.28
C ILE A 10 0.30 1.52 12.33
N CYS A 11 -0.09 0.42 12.98
CA CYS A 11 -1.49 0.04 13.09
C CYS A 11 -1.87 -0.20 14.56
N PRO A 12 -3.18 -0.31 14.89
CA PRO A 12 -3.66 -0.47 16.27
C PRO A 12 -3.13 -1.71 17.00
N HIS A 13 -2.54 -2.69 16.32
CA HIS A 13 -1.83 -3.78 16.98
C HIS A 13 -0.68 -3.31 17.85
N ASN A 14 -0.06 -2.16 17.52
CA ASN A 14 1.00 -1.55 18.30
C ASN A 14 2.04 -2.58 18.80
N CYS A 15 2.50 -3.44 17.89
CA CYS A 15 3.31 -4.62 18.23
C CYS A 15 4.72 -4.28 18.69
N LYS A 16 5.20 -3.04 18.50
CA LYS A 16 6.52 -2.53 18.93
C LYS A 16 7.71 -3.36 18.44
N ILE A 17 7.52 -4.21 17.44
CA ILE A 17 8.58 -5.02 16.86
C ILE A 17 9.51 -4.14 16.03
N ASN A 18 10.80 -4.43 16.10
CA ASN A 18 11.78 -3.88 15.17
C ASN A 18 11.68 -4.61 13.83
N ARG A 19 11.02 -3.98 12.86
CA ARG A 19 10.74 -4.55 11.54
C ARG A 19 11.97 -4.67 10.64
N THR A 20 13.10 -4.04 11.01
CA THR A 20 14.37 -4.23 10.32
C THR A 20 15.05 -5.56 10.69
N LYS A 21 14.63 -6.17 11.80
CA LYS A 21 15.19 -7.43 12.32
C LYS A 21 14.21 -8.59 12.23
N ASN A 22 12.94 -8.34 12.51
CA ASN A 22 11.89 -9.36 12.59
C ASN A 22 10.59 -8.85 11.93
N PRO A 23 9.79 -9.72 11.30
CA PRO A 23 8.50 -9.32 10.76
C PRO A 23 7.56 -8.90 11.89
N GLY A 24 6.71 -7.91 11.64
CA GLY A 24 5.62 -7.51 12.52
C GLY A 24 4.54 -8.60 12.64
N ARG A 25 3.52 -8.36 13.47
CA ARG A 25 2.34 -9.23 13.57
C ARG A 25 1.65 -9.43 12.21
N CYS A 26 1.69 -8.43 11.36
CA CYS A 26 1.21 -8.47 9.97
C CYS A 26 2.12 -9.25 9.01
N LYS A 27 3.21 -9.83 9.47
CA LYS A 27 4.28 -10.50 8.71
C LYS A 27 5.09 -9.57 7.78
N SER A 28 4.86 -8.26 7.83
CA SER A 28 5.65 -7.29 7.06
C SER A 28 6.96 -6.95 7.74
N THR A 29 8.03 -6.81 6.95
CA THR A 29 9.34 -6.32 7.35
C THR A 29 9.48 -4.82 7.05
N ASP A 30 10.69 -4.29 7.06
CA ASP A 30 11.03 -2.94 6.62
C ASP A 30 11.01 -2.76 5.10
N LYS A 31 10.82 -3.84 4.33
CA LYS A 31 10.76 -3.83 2.87
C LYS A 31 9.34 -3.86 2.38
N ILE A 32 9.07 -3.10 1.32
CA ILE A 32 7.78 -3.14 0.63
C ILE A 32 7.67 -4.47 -0.10
N LYS A 33 6.50 -5.09 -0.01
CA LYS A 33 6.20 -6.30 -0.77
C LYS A 33 4.88 -6.15 -1.52
N ILE A 34 4.91 -6.32 -2.83
CA ILE A 34 3.71 -6.31 -3.67
C ILE A 34 3.52 -7.67 -4.33
N ALA A 35 2.27 -8.09 -4.48
CA ALA A 35 1.91 -9.31 -5.17
C ALA A 35 1.80 -9.09 -6.66
N LEU A 36 1.07 -8.04 -7.05
CA LEU A 36 0.86 -7.68 -8.45
C LEU A 36 0.38 -6.22 -8.56
N TYR A 37 0.41 -5.70 -9.77
CA TYR A 37 -0.29 -4.48 -10.15
C TYR A 37 -0.98 -4.69 -11.50
N SER A 38 -2.21 -4.20 -11.62
CA SER A 38 -3.07 -4.44 -12.78
C SER A 38 -4.09 -3.31 -12.96
N ILE A 39 -4.87 -3.38 -14.03
CA ILE A 39 -6.02 -2.52 -14.21
C ILE A 39 -7.26 -3.31 -13.82
N HIS A 40 -8.06 -2.77 -12.91
CA HIS A 40 -9.35 -3.32 -12.50
C HIS A 40 -10.48 -2.44 -13.01
N ASN A 41 -11.41 -3.05 -13.75
CA ASN A 41 -12.57 -2.37 -14.32
C ASN A 41 -13.85 -2.55 -13.49
N PHE A 42 -13.79 -3.31 -12.41
CA PHE A 42 -14.93 -3.73 -11.61
C PHE A 42 -14.80 -3.31 -10.14
N GLU A 43 -14.06 -2.23 -9.86
CA GLU A 43 -14.18 -1.54 -8.58
C GLU A 43 -15.50 -0.74 -8.58
N GLU A 44 -15.85 -0.06 -7.49
CA GLU A 44 -17.02 0.82 -7.45
C GLU A 44 -16.97 1.84 -8.61
N PRO A 45 -18.14 2.19 -9.21
CA PRO A 45 -18.17 3.08 -10.39
C PRO A 45 -17.44 4.41 -10.21
N CYS A 46 -17.44 4.97 -9.00
CA CYS A 46 -16.70 6.21 -8.68
C CYS A 46 -15.17 6.01 -8.67
N ILE A 47 -14.68 4.77 -8.52
CA ILE A 47 -13.25 4.44 -8.52
C ILE A 47 -12.81 3.97 -9.90
N SER A 48 -13.51 3.01 -10.51
CA SER A 48 -13.14 2.48 -11.82
C SER A 48 -13.32 3.50 -12.96
N GLY A 49 -14.39 4.32 -12.91
CA GLY A 49 -14.75 5.18 -14.00
C GLY A 49 -14.81 4.40 -15.32
N GLU A 50 -14.49 5.09 -16.43
CA GLU A 50 -14.46 4.47 -17.76
C GLU A 50 -13.10 3.82 -18.10
N LYS A 51 -12.04 4.18 -17.38
CA LYS A 51 -10.66 3.78 -17.71
C LYS A 51 -10.13 2.64 -16.83
N GLY A 52 -10.88 2.24 -15.82
CA GLY A 52 -10.45 1.30 -14.81
C GLY A 52 -9.51 1.91 -13.77
N SER A 53 -9.35 1.22 -12.66
CA SER A 53 -8.51 1.58 -11.53
C SER A 53 -7.15 0.90 -11.62
N GLY A 54 -6.06 1.65 -11.48
CA GLY A 54 -4.69 1.14 -11.45
C GLY A 54 -4.35 0.55 -10.10
N THR A 55 -4.75 -0.71 -9.86
CA THR A 55 -4.58 -1.38 -8.57
C THR A 55 -3.15 -1.83 -8.33
N ILE A 56 -2.68 -1.67 -7.09
CA ILE A 56 -1.41 -2.21 -6.58
C ILE A 56 -1.73 -3.02 -5.33
N PHE A 57 -1.59 -4.34 -5.41
CA PHE A 57 -1.88 -5.25 -4.29
C PHE A 57 -0.63 -5.44 -3.43
N PHE A 58 -0.69 -4.95 -2.19
CA PHE A 58 0.36 -5.20 -1.21
C PHE A 58 0.21 -6.58 -0.59
N SER A 59 1.35 -7.23 -0.38
CA SER A 59 1.39 -8.51 0.32
C SER A 59 1.38 -8.30 1.83
N ASN A 60 0.92 -9.31 2.57
CA ASN A 60 0.71 -9.27 4.01
C ASN A 60 -0.46 -8.35 4.42
N CYS A 61 -1.01 -8.56 5.59
CA CYS A 61 -2.15 -7.78 6.07
C CYS A 61 -2.19 -7.80 7.60
N ASN A 62 -2.59 -6.69 8.20
CA ASN A 62 -2.71 -6.57 9.66
C ASN A 62 -4.01 -7.17 10.22
N MET A 63 -5.01 -7.52 9.38
CA MET A 63 -6.31 -8.06 9.84
C MET A 63 -6.35 -9.58 9.95
N ASN A 64 -5.75 -10.29 8.98
CA ASN A 64 -5.72 -11.76 8.97
C ASN A 64 -7.12 -12.41 8.98
N CYS A 65 -8.08 -11.91 8.17
CA CYS A 65 -9.45 -12.40 8.11
C CYS A 65 -9.52 -13.86 7.64
N VAL A 66 -10.32 -14.69 8.31
CA VAL A 66 -10.46 -16.13 7.99
C VAL A 66 -11.13 -16.39 6.63
N PHE A 67 -11.94 -15.46 6.16
CA PHE A 67 -12.67 -15.51 4.88
C PHE A 67 -12.00 -14.68 3.77
N CYS A 68 -10.72 -14.32 3.91
CA CYS A 68 -10.05 -13.45 2.96
C CYS A 68 -9.93 -14.11 1.59
N GLN A 69 -10.57 -13.53 0.57
CA GLN A 69 -10.45 -13.98 -0.82
C GLN A 69 -9.02 -13.86 -1.36
N ASN A 70 -8.24 -12.91 -0.82
CA ASN A 70 -6.84 -12.68 -1.17
C ASN A 70 -5.87 -13.39 -0.20
N TYR A 71 -6.24 -14.55 0.34
CA TYR A 71 -5.49 -15.30 1.37
C TYR A 71 -4.01 -15.51 1.00
N GLU A 72 -3.73 -15.88 -0.23
CA GLU A 72 -2.36 -16.15 -0.70
C GLU A 72 -1.46 -14.90 -0.62
N ILE A 73 -2.04 -13.73 -0.88
CA ILE A 73 -1.33 -12.44 -0.82
C ILE A 73 -1.26 -11.95 0.63
N SER A 74 -2.42 -11.92 1.29
CA SER A 74 -2.56 -11.27 2.59
C SER A 74 -2.00 -12.08 3.76
N GLN A 75 -2.12 -13.42 3.72
CA GLN A 75 -1.72 -14.28 4.82
C GLN A 75 -0.49 -15.14 4.51
N LEU A 76 -0.37 -15.67 3.29
CA LEU A 76 0.81 -16.41 2.87
C LEU A 76 1.93 -15.49 2.39
N GLY A 77 1.64 -14.19 2.19
CA GLY A 77 2.62 -13.19 1.83
C GLY A 77 3.26 -13.44 0.46
N ARG A 78 2.55 -14.05 -0.48
CA ARG A 78 3.04 -14.19 -1.86
C ARG A 78 3.27 -12.82 -2.47
N GLY A 79 4.38 -12.65 -3.18
CA GLY A 79 4.74 -11.41 -3.82
C GLY A 79 6.25 -11.19 -3.87
N LYS A 80 6.66 -10.06 -4.41
CA LYS A 80 8.05 -9.66 -4.58
C LYS A 80 8.36 -8.43 -3.73
N GLU A 81 9.51 -8.43 -3.07
CA GLU A 81 10.06 -7.23 -2.43
C GLU A 81 10.49 -6.22 -3.48
N ILE A 82 10.17 -4.96 -3.23
CA ILE A 82 10.51 -3.83 -4.08
C ILE A 82 11.02 -2.66 -3.24
N THR A 83 11.75 -1.77 -3.87
CA THR A 83 12.19 -0.51 -3.29
C THR A 83 11.09 0.56 -3.36
N ILE A 84 11.27 1.65 -2.61
CA ILE A 84 10.40 2.84 -2.67
C ILE A 84 10.40 3.43 -4.09
N GLU A 85 11.57 3.47 -4.73
CA GLU A 85 11.74 3.97 -6.09
C GLU A 85 10.99 3.09 -7.12
N GLU A 86 11.07 1.76 -6.96
CA GLU A 86 10.31 0.83 -7.81
C GLU A 86 8.80 1.00 -7.63
N LEU A 87 8.32 1.22 -6.39
CA LEU A 87 6.90 1.50 -6.15
C LEU A 87 6.47 2.81 -6.85
N ALA A 88 7.26 3.86 -6.75
CA ALA A 88 7.00 5.11 -7.46
C ALA A 88 6.94 4.90 -8.99
N ASN A 89 7.86 4.10 -9.53
CA ASN A 89 7.85 3.76 -10.96
C ASN A 89 6.63 2.92 -11.37
N VAL A 90 6.14 2.03 -10.51
CA VAL A 90 4.89 1.30 -10.73
C VAL A 90 3.70 2.27 -10.82
N MET A 91 3.63 3.28 -9.93
CA MET A 91 2.58 4.30 -9.98
C MET A 91 2.61 5.08 -11.32
N ILE A 92 3.79 5.50 -11.77
CA ILE A 92 3.96 6.17 -13.07
C ILE A 92 3.52 5.27 -14.24
N LYS A 93 3.95 4.00 -14.24
CA LYS A 93 3.54 3.03 -15.26
C LYS A 93 2.02 2.82 -15.31
N GLN A 94 1.34 2.84 -14.17
CA GLN A 94 -0.12 2.76 -14.16
C GLN A 94 -0.74 4.03 -14.76
N GLN A 95 -0.25 5.21 -14.45
CA GLN A 95 -0.70 6.46 -15.08
C GLN A 95 -0.50 6.44 -16.60
N GLU A 96 0.65 5.96 -17.09
CA GLU A 96 0.95 5.81 -18.52
C GLU A 96 -0.02 4.86 -19.23
N ARG A 97 -0.65 3.93 -18.50
CA ARG A 97 -1.73 3.07 -19.00
C ARG A 97 -3.09 3.76 -19.05
N ASN A 98 -3.14 5.06 -18.73
CA ASN A 98 -4.35 5.88 -18.77
C ASN A 98 -5.46 5.40 -17.81
N VAL A 99 -5.10 4.90 -16.63
CA VAL A 99 -6.06 4.51 -15.59
C VAL A 99 -6.68 5.74 -14.90
N GLN A 100 -7.81 5.55 -14.24
CA GLN A 100 -8.54 6.62 -13.55
C GLN A 100 -7.81 7.13 -12.30
N ASN A 101 -7.14 6.24 -11.57
CA ASN A 101 -6.44 6.51 -10.31
C ASN A 101 -5.39 5.44 -10.03
N ILE A 102 -4.57 5.65 -8.99
CA ILE A 102 -3.77 4.60 -8.36
C ILE A 102 -4.55 4.08 -7.15
N ASN A 103 -4.88 2.81 -7.13
CA ASN A 103 -5.62 2.17 -6.03
C ASN A 103 -4.67 1.25 -5.23
N LEU A 104 -4.37 1.67 -4.00
CA LEU A 104 -3.46 0.98 -3.10
C LEU A 104 -4.24 0.00 -2.23
N VAL A 105 -4.19 -1.29 -2.59
CA VAL A 105 -5.00 -2.34 -1.92
C VAL A 105 -4.24 -2.94 -0.74
N THR A 106 -4.82 -2.85 0.46
CA THR A 106 -4.24 -3.32 1.74
C THR A 106 -2.90 -2.62 2.08
N PRO A 107 -2.83 -1.29 2.07
CA PRO A 107 -1.59 -0.53 2.13
C PRO A 107 -1.05 -0.29 3.55
N THR A 108 -1.87 -0.48 4.60
CA THR A 108 -1.62 -0.06 5.99
C THR A 108 -0.21 -0.37 6.49
N SER A 109 0.28 -1.59 6.28
CA SER A 109 1.59 -2.02 6.78
C SER A 109 2.77 -1.28 6.14
N TYR A 110 2.54 -0.60 5.02
CA TYR A 110 3.53 0.09 4.21
C TYR A 110 3.30 1.60 4.11
N ALA A 111 2.41 2.17 4.93
CA ALA A 111 2.01 3.58 4.86
C ALA A 111 3.20 4.55 4.80
N LEU A 112 4.23 4.35 5.63
CA LEU A 112 5.44 5.18 5.63
C LEU A 112 6.19 5.13 4.29
N HIS A 113 6.31 3.95 3.70
CA HIS A 113 7.00 3.76 2.41
C HIS A 113 6.17 4.35 1.27
N ILE A 114 4.84 4.22 1.35
CA ILE A 114 3.89 4.75 0.37
C ILE A 114 4.00 6.26 0.30
N VAL A 115 4.03 6.96 1.43
CA VAL A 115 4.23 8.42 1.47
C VAL A 115 5.50 8.82 0.73
N GLU A 116 6.61 8.14 0.98
CA GLU A 116 7.87 8.45 0.30
C GLU A 116 7.81 8.12 -1.21
N ALA A 117 7.17 7.00 -1.59
CA ALA A 117 6.97 6.65 -2.99
C ALA A 117 6.09 7.66 -3.73
N ILE A 118 5.02 8.15 -3.09
CA ILE A 118 4.16 9.20 -3.65
C ILE A 118 4.94 10.49 -3.88
N LYS A 119 5.75 10.91 -2.92
CA LYS A 119 6.62 12.10 -3.07
C LYS A 119 7.53 11.98 -4.31
N ILE A 120 8.12 10.80 -4.52
CA ILE A 120 8.97 10.54 -5.69
C ILE A 120 8.13 10.54 -6.96
N ALA A 121 6.99 9.84 -6.96
CA ALA A 121 6.11 9.73 -8.13
C ALA A 121 5.55 11.11 -8.54
N ARG A 122 5.12 11.94 -7.58
CA ARG A 122 4.66 13.31 -7.86
C ARG A 122 5.77 14.18 -8.49
N LYS A 123 7.01 14.06 -8.02
CA LYS A 123 8.17 14.73 -8.66
C LYS A 123 8.44 14.23 -10.08
N LYS A 124 8.06 12.99 -10.40
CA LYS A 124 8.16 12.39 -11.74
C LYS A 124 6.95 12.66 -12.62
N GLY A 125 5.97 13.44 -12.16
CA GLY A 125 4.78 13.82 -12.94
C GLY A 125 3.57 12.93 -12.71
N LEU A 126 3.44 12.26 -11.56
CA LEU A 126 2.19 11.59 -11.18
C LEU A 126 1.14 12.65 -10.86
N GLU A 127 0.03 12.67 -11.60
CA GLU A 127 -1.03 13.69 -11.48
C GLU A 127 -2.38 13.09 -11.05
N ILE A 128 -2.63 11.81 -11.40
CA ILE A 128 -3.90 11.15 -11.10
C ILE A 128 -4.12 10.94 -9.59
N PRO A 129 -5.39 10.83 -9.14
CA PRO A 129 -5.74 10.57 -7.75
C PRO A 129 -5.16 9.27 -7.20
N ILE A 130 -5.00 9.21 -5.88
CA ILE A 130 -4.51 8.02 -5.17
C ILE A 130 -5.55 7.56 -4.17
N VAL A 131 -6.13 6.39 -4.40
CA VAL A 131 -7.11 5.75 -3.52
C VAL A 131 -6.37 4.90 -2.49
N TYR A 132 -6.65 5.14 -1.21
CA TYR A 132 -6.15 4.33 -0.10
C TYR A 132 -7.20 3.29 0.29
N ASN A 133 -7.14 2.13 -0.37
CA ASN A 133 -8.10 1.03 -0.18
C ASN A 133 -7.70 0.19 1.03
N THR A 134 -8.08 0.68 2.21
CA THR A 134 -7.74 0.11 3.51
C THR A 134 -8.80 -0.89 3.99
N ASN A 135 -8.39 -1.78 4.90
CA ASN A 135 -9.29 -2.64 5.66
C ASN A 135 -9.91 -1.94 6.89
N GLY A 136 -9.64 -0.65 7.09
CA GLY A 136 -10.17 0.16 8.20
C GLY A 136 -9.46 -0.04 9.54
N TYR A 137 -8.45 -0.90 9.63
CA TYR A 137 -7.69 -1.11 10.87
C TYR A 137 -6.36 -0.35 10.85
N ASP A 138 -6.48 0.98 10.73
CA ASP A 138 -5.38 1.94 10.72
C ASP A 138 -5.31 2.72 12.04
N SER A 139 -4.12 3.14 12.47
CA SER A 139 -4.01 4.09 13.58
C SER A 139 -4.27 5.51 13.08
N VAL A 140 -4.83 6.35 13.95
CA VAL A 140 -5.10 7.76 13.65
C VAL A 140 -3.81 8.49 13.26
N GLU A 141 -2.70 8.17 13.92
CA GLU A 141 -1.38 8.72 13.64
C GLU A 141 -0.94 8.39 12.20
N THR A 142 -1.17 7.15 11.77
CA THR A 142 -0.85 6.72 10.39
C THR A 142 -1.74 7.42 9.36
N LEU A 143 -3.03 7.58 9.63
CA LEU A 143 -3.92 8.32 8.74
C LEU A 143 -3.50 9.79 8.61
N LYS A 144 -3.08 10.44 9.71
CA LYS A 144 -2.52 11.79 9.66
C LYS A 144 -1.26 11.91 8.81
N LEU A 145 -0.42 10.86 8.76
CA LEU A 145 0.76 10.83 7.87
C LEU A 145 0.40 10.76 6.39
N LEU A 146 -0.78 10.20 6.07
CA LEU A 146 -1.29 10.07 4.71
C LEU A 146 -2.05 11.29 4.23
N GLU A 147 -2.43 12.19 5.14
CA GLU A 147 -3.17 13.42 4.83
C GLU A 147 -2.41 14.27 3.80
N GLY A 148 -3.10 14.64 2.72
CA GLY A 148 -2.54 15.38 1.60
C GLY A 148 -1.71 14.55 0.60
N TYR A 149 -1.56 13.23 0.83
CA TYR A 149 -0.92 12.32 -0.12
C TYR A 149 -1.91 11.42 -0.83
N VAL A 150 -3.02 11.09 -0.17
CA VAL A 150 -4.11 10.29 -0.74
C VAL A 150 -5.40 11.10 -0.81
N ASP A 151 -6.32 10.72 -1.71
CA ASP A 151 -7.56 11.43 -2.03
C ASP A 151 -8.80 10.73 -1.45
#